data_ce72ce26a383d03e62d050044299c346
#
_entry.id   ce72ce26a383d03e62d050044299c346
#
_cell.length_a   1.000
_cell.length_b   1.000
_cell.length_c   1.000
_cell.angle_alpha   90.00
_cell.angle_beta   90.00
_cell.angle_gamma   90.00
#
_symmetry.space_group_name_H-M   'P 1'
#
loop_
_entity.id
_entity.type
_entity.pdbx_description
1 polymer ?
#
loop_
_entity_poly.entity_id
_entity_poly.type
_entity_poly.pdbx_seq_one_letter_code
_entity_poly.pdbx_strand_id
1 'polypeptide(L)'
;PDPGKRVLVMLYSDDQGRPVATMRLDRFLTDDAWALEKGDEVDVVVADRTDLGMKVVVNHRYWGLIYQDDLTQPLRRGQSLKGFVKQRREDGRVDISLLPPGAARLDVVGDKVLKALRESGGYLPLGDKSSAHDIKTRLGVSKSAFKQAIGRLYKQQLITLAPDAIRLVPGALSDTSDQ
;
A
#
# COMPACT_ATOMS: atom_id res chain seq x y z
N PRO A 1 18.61 11.29 -20.20
CA PRO A 1 17.78 10.08 -20.12
C PRO A 1 17.79 9.36 -21.47
N ASP A 2 17.83 8.04 -21.44
CA ASP A 2 17.84 7.23 -22.66
C ASP A 2 16.48 7.36 -23.37
N PRO A 3 16.44 7.40 -24.71
CA PRO A 3 15.20 7.42 -25.47
C PRO A 3 14.27 6.25 -25.10
N GLY A 4 12.97 6.55 -24.92
CA GLY A 4 11.95 5.55 -24.57
C GLY A 4 11.79 5.28 -23.07
N LYS A 5 12.64 5.81 -22.19
CA LYS A 5 12.44 5.70 -20.75
C LYS A 5 11.50 6.79 -20.23
N ARG A 6 10.57 6.41 -19.36
CA ARG A 6 9.72 7.36 -18.65
C ARG A 6 10.53 8.09 -17.59
N VAL A 7 10.39 9.40 -17.55
CA VAL A 7 11.04 10.27 -16.56
C VAL A 7 9.99 11.05 -15.81
N LEU A 8 10.25 11.35 -14.54
CA LEU A 8 9.44 12.26 -13.74
C LEU A 8 10.04 13.66 -13.86
N VAL A 9 9.21 14.64 -14.18
CA VAL A 9 9.61 16.04 -14.33
C VAL A 9 8.69 16.95 -13.51
N MET A 10 9.24 18.08 -13.05
CA MET A 10 8.48 19.18 -12.51
C MET A 10 8.30 20.22 -13.61
N LEU A 11 7.05 20.68 -13.79
CA LEU A 11 6.73 21.81 -14.66
C LEU A 11 6.71 23.08 -13.81
N TYR A 12 7.39 24.11 -14.26
CA TYR A 12 7.41 25.43 -13.62
C TYR A 12 7.53 26.53 -14.67
N SER A 13 7.24 27.78 -14.32
CA SER A 13 7.48 28.93 -15.18
C SER A 13 8.86 29.52 -14.89
N ASP A 14 9.62 29.82 -15.94
CA ASP A 14 10.89 30.56 -15.80
C ASP A 14 10.64 32.05 -15.52
N ASP A 15 11.70 32.79 -15.35
CA ASP A 15 11.65 34.26 -15.05
C ASP A 15 10.99 35.08 -16.16
N GLN A 16 10.80 34.50 -17.34
CA GLN A 16 10.11 35.12 -18.49
C GLN A 16 8.67 34.60 -18.65
N GLY A 17 8.16 33.80 -17.68
CA GLY A 17 6.81 33.23 -17.70
C GLY A 17 6.63 32.04 -18.65
N ARG A 18 7.70 31.45 -19.21
CA ARG A 18 7.61 30.32 -20.12
C ARG A 18 7.55 28.99 -19.35
N PRO A 19 6.71 28.04 -19.76
CA PRO A 19 6.67 26.72 -19.13
C PRO A 19 7.97 25.95 -19.42
N VAL A 20 8.60 25.47 -18.37
CA VAL A 20 9.85 24.68 -18.41
C VAL A 20 9.66 23.39 -17.61
N ALA A 21 10.27 22.31 -18.10
CA ALA A 21 10.29 21.02 -17.41
C ALA A 21 11.71 20.72 -16.87
N THR A 22 11.79 20.24 -15.63
CA THR A 22 13.07 19.82 -15.06
C THR A 22 12.98 18.46 -14.38
N MET A 23 14.04 17.65 -14.47
CA MET A 23 14.23 16.43 -13.72
C MET A 23 14.85 16.67 -12.33
N ARG A 24 15.30 17.90 -12.03
CA ARG A 24 15.87 18.26 -10.73
C ARG A 24 14.77 18.51 -9.71
N LEU A 25 14.07 17.44 -9.31
CA LEU A 25 12.92 17.50 -8.43
C LEU A 25 13.25 18.03 -7.04
N ASP A 26 14.47 17.80 -6.53
CA ASP A 26 14.92 18.25 -5.20
C ASP A 26 14.90 19.78 -5.04
N ARG A 27 14.83 20.54 -6.14
CA ARG A 27 14.68 22.02 -6.09
C ARG A 27 13.26 22.45 -5.74
N PHE A 28 12.28 21.58 -5.90
CA PHE A 28 10.84 21.89 -5.78
C PHE A 28 10.16 21.03 -4.71
N LEU A 29 10.79 19.93 -4.34
CA LEU A 29 10.28 19.02 -3.33
C LEU A 29 11.07 19.18 -2.04
N THR A 30 10.36 19.07 -0.94
CA THR A 30 10.97 19.16 0.40
C THR A 30 10.82 17.84 1.15
N ASP A 31 11.75 17.56 2.05
CA ASP A 31 11.63 16.48 3.04
C ASP A 31 10.76 16.92 4.23
N ASP A 32 10.41 18.21 4.32
CA ASP A 32 9.72 18.80 5.48
C ASP A 32 8.20 18.77 5.29
N ALA A 33 7.60 17.65 5.62
CA ALA A 33 6.17 17.40 5.48
C ALA A 33 5.36 17.64 6.77
N TRP A 34 5.66 18.71 7.49
CA TRP A 34 5.02 19.03 8.79
C TRP A 34 3.49 19.22 8.71
N ALA A 35 2.98 19.56 7.55
CA ALA A 35 1.54 19.72 7.32
C ALA A 35 0.78 18.40 7.18
N LEU A 36 1.47 17.25 7.10
CA LEU A 36 0.86 15.93 6.95
C LEU A 36 0.77 15.23 8.30
N GLU A 37 -0.38 14.67 8.58
CA GLU A 37 -0.64 13.88 9.79
C GLU A 37 -0.78 12.40 9.48
N LYS A 38 -0.52 11.57 10.49
CA LYS A 38 -0.68 10.12 10.38
C LYS A 38 -2.13 9.78 10.04
N GLY A 39 -2.32 9.03 8.97
CA GLY A 39 -3.63 8.61 8.50
C GLY A 39 -4.18 9.42 7.33
N ASP A 40 -3.58 10.58 7.03
CA ASP A 40 -4.00 11.40 5.88
C ASP A 40 -3.90 10.61 4.58
N GLU A 41 -4.95 10.69 3.77
CA GLU A 41 -4.92 10.22 2.39
C GLU A 41 -4.16 11.23 1.53
N VAL A 42 -3.24 10.75 0.73
CA VAL A 42 -2.35 11.58 -0.10
C VAL A 42 -2.24 11.05 -1.52
N ASP A 43 -1.98 11.96 -2.45
CA ASP A 43 -1.60 11.61 -3.82
C ASP A 43 -0.12 11.22 -3.86
N VAL A 44 0.17 10.10 -4.51
CA VAL A 44 1.51 9.53 -4.58
C VAL A 44 1.91 9.30 -6.02
N VAL A 45 3.10 9.77 -6.40
CA VAL A 45 3.73 9.45 -7.68
C VAL A 45 5.05 8.74 -7.44
N VAL A 46 5.22 7.56 -8.02
CA VAL A 46 6.43 6.75 -7.86
C VAL A 46 7.59 7.39 -8.61
N ALA A 47 8.62 7.81 -7.88
CA ALA A 47 9.80 8.47 -8.45
C ALA A 47 10.91 7.47 -8.80
N ASP A 48 11.32 6.64 -7.85
CA ASP A 48 12.41 5.69 -8.07
C ASP A 48 12.35 4.50 -7.10
N ARG A 49 13.10 3.47 -7.40
CA ARG A 49 13.34 2.33 -6.50
C ARG A 49 14.61 2.57 -5.69
N THR A 50 14.57 2.22 -4.41
CA THR A 50 15.70 2.25 -3.49
C THR A 50 15.85 0.88 -2.80
N ASP A 51 16.93 0.67 -2.06
CA ASP A 51 17.14 -0.56 -1.29
C ASP A 51 16.08 -0.76 -0.21
N LEU A 52 15.52 0.33 0.33
CA LEU A 52 14.48 0.30 1.37
C LEU A 52 13.06 0.13 0.82
N GLY A 53 12.84 0.44 -0.46
CA GLY A 53 11.51 0.42 -1.07
C GLY A 53 11.38 1.41 -2.23
N MET A 54 10.23 2.07 -2.34
CA MET A 54 9.95 3.02 -3.42
C MET A 54 10.00 4.46 -2.90
N LYS A 55 10.91 5.26 -3.46
CA LYS A 55 10.92 6.71 -3.27
C LYS A 55 9.75 7.31 -4.06
N VAL A 56 8.97 8.15 -3.41
CA VAL A 56 7.74 8.70 -3.99
C VAL A 56 7.65 10.22 -3.78
N VAL A 57 6.90 10.86 -4.65
CA VAL A 57 6.46 12.26 -4.48
C VAL A 57 5.06 12.24 -3.89
N VAL A 58 4.87 12.94 -2.80
CA VAL A 58 3.61 13.05 -2.04
C VAL A 58 3.01 14.43 -2.24
N ASN A 59 1.73 14.48 -2.68
CA ASN A 59 0.99 15.71 -2.93
C ASN A 59 1.75 16.72 -3.81
N HIS A 60 2.58 16.24 -4.76
CA HIS A 60 3.42 17.05 -5.65
C HIS A 60 4.42 18.00 -4.93
N ARG A 61 4.63 17.81 -3.62
CA ARG A 61 5.40 18.75 -2.80
C ARG A 61 6.45 18.10 -1.91
N TYR A 62 6.21 16.88 -1.42
CA TYR A 62 7.04 16.25 -0.42
C TYR A 62 7.70 14.98 -0.95
N TRP A 63 8.90 14.67 -0.45
CA TRP A 63 9.50 13.37 -0.59
C TRP A 63 8.91 12.39 0.43
N GLY A 64 8.62 11.17 0.00
CA GLY A 64 8.17 10.08 0.85
C GLY A 64 8.80 8.75 0.47
N LEU A 65 8.61 7.77 1.35
CA LEU A 65 9.07 6.40 1.16
C LEU A 65 7.94 5.41 1.42
N ILE A 66 7.75 4.48 0.48
CA ILE A 66 6.96 3.26 0.70
C ILE A 66 7.95 2.13 0.91
N TYR A 67 7.99 1.56 2.11
CA TYR A 67 8.88 0.44 2.41
C TYR A 67 8.51 -0.80 1.59
N GLN A 68 9.52 -1.66 1.35
CA GLN A 68 9.34 -2.92 0.63
C GLN A 68 8.21 -3.77 1.24
N ASP A 69 8.10 -3.78 2.57
CA ASP A 69 7.07 -4.55 3.31
C ASP A 69 5.66 -3.96 3.18
N ASP A 70 5.54 -2.67 2.89
CA ASP A 70 4.26 -1.98 2.67
C ASP A 70 3.78 -2.04 1.21
N LEU A 71 4.61 -2.56 0.29
CA LEU A 71 4.21 -2.75 -1.10
C LEU A 71 3.19 -3.91 -1.21
N THR A 72 1.99 -3.59 -1.64
CA THR A 72 0.91 -4.57 -1.87
C THR A 72 0.93 -5.13 -3.29
N GLN A 73 1.67 -4.49 -4.18
CA GLN A 73 1.82 -4.84 -5.60
C GLN A 73 3.12 -4.23 -6.15
N PRO A 74 3.66 -4.75 -7.26
CA PRO A 74 4.77 -4.11 -7.94
C PRO A 74 4.40 -2.72 -8.43
N LEU A 75 5.22 -1.73 -8.13
CA LEU A 75 5.04 -0.35 -8.58
C LEU A 75 6.05 0.00 -9.70
N ARG A 76 5.63 0.88 -10.59
CA ARG A 76 6.44 1.36 -11.71
C ARG A 76 6.71 2.86 -11.58
N ARG A 77 7.88 3.30 -12.01
CA ARG A 77 8.22 4.73 -12.08
C ARG A 77 7.17 5.51 -12.87
N GLY A 78 6.75 6.67 -12.36
CA GLY A 78 5.70 7.51 -12.93
C GLY A 78 4.28 7.01 -12.69
N GLN A 79 4.10 5.94 -11.94
CA GLN A 79 2.76 5.47 -11.55
C GLN A 79 2.19 6.39 -10.48
N SER A 80 0.95 6.85 -10.69
CA SER A 80 0.18 7.62 -9.73
C SER A 80 -0.81 6.72 -9.01
N LEU A 81 -0.95 6.91 -7.71
CA LEU A 81 -1.86 6.15 -6.85
C LEU A 81 -2.19 6.94 -5.58
N LYS A 82 -3.20 6.49 -4.85
CA LYS A 82 -3.48 6.98 -3.50
C LYS A 82 -2.67 6.22 -2.48
N GLY A 83 -2.24 6.90 -1.43
CA GLY A 83 -1.57 6.33 -0.27
C GLY A 83 -2.04 6.99 1.01
N PHE A 84 -1.53 6.52 2.12
CA PHE A 84 -1.86 7.04 3.45
C PHE A 84 -0.57 7.31 4.21
N VAL A 85 -0.52 8.41 4.93
CA VAL A 85 0.61 8.74 5.82
C VAL A 85 0.66 7.69 6.93
N LYS A 86 1.70 6.86 6.91
CA LYS A 86 1.95 5.83 7.92
C LYS A 86 2.54 6.46 9.18
N GLN A 87 3.55 7.29 8.97
CA GLN A 87 4.15 8.09 10.02
C GLN A 87 4.96 9.24 9.42
N ARG A 88 5.07 10.32 10.15
CA ARG A 88 6.04 11.37 9.93
C ARG A 88 7.22 11.13 10.86
N ARG A 89 8.43 11.21 10.33
CA ARG A 89 9.66 11.07 11.09
C ARG A 89 10.05 12.38 11.75
N GLU A 90 10.95 12.33 12.71
CA GLU A 90 11.51 13.51 13.37
C GLU A 90 12.28 14.42 12.40
N ASP A 91 12.83 13.87 11.32
CA ASP A 91 13.52 14.61 10.26
C ASP A 91 12.55 15.23 9.21
N GLY A 92 11.24 15.21 9.47
CA GLY A 92 10.21 15.76 8.59
C GLY A 92 9.80 14.87 7.43
N ARG A 93 10.51 13.79 7.14
CA ARG A 93 10.19 12.85 6.08
C ARG A 93 8.94 12.04 6.41
N VAL A 94 8.25 11.57 5.37
CA VAL A 94 7.03 10.77 5.55
C VAL A 94 7.18 9.36 5.01
N ASP A 95 6.73 8.42 5.81
CA ASP A 95 6.53 7.04 5.40
C ASP A 95 5.09 6.86 4.95
N ILE A 96 4.91 6.25 3.79
CA ILE A 96 3.60 6.06 3.14
C ILE A 96 3.23 4.58 3.14
N SER A 97 1.96 4.30 3.40
CA SER A 97 1.35 2.98 3.23
C SER A 97 0.37 3.01 2.07
N LEU A 98 0.26 1.91 1.34
CA LEU A 98 -0.78 1.72 0.32
C LEU A 98 -2.11 1.22 0.91
N LEU A 99 -2.12 0.90 2.19
CA LEU A 99 -3.30 0.47 2.92
C LEU A 99 -3.73 1.56 3.91
N PRO A 100 -5.04 1.80 4.04
CA PRO A 100 -5.55 2.75 5.01
C PRO A 100 -5.18 2.37 6.45
N PRO A 101 -5.15 3.32 7.39
CA PRO A 101 -4.81 3.06 8.79
C PRO A 101 -5.95 2.36 9.54
N GLY A 102 -5.62 1.73 10.67
CA GLY A 102 -6.56 1.25 11.67
C GLY A 102 -7.56 0.20 11.20
N ALA A 103 -8.83 0.34 11.56
CA ALA A 103 -9.90 -0.60 11.26
C ALA A 103 -10.14 -0.77 9.74
N ALA A 104 -10.07 0.32 8.97
CA ALA A 104 -10.21 0.29 7.51
C ALA A 104 -9.12 -0.55 6.84
N ARG A 105 -7.89 -0.59 7.39
CA ARG A 105 -6.84 -1.48 6.91
C ARG A 105 -7.20 -2.96 7.13
N LEU A 106 -7.78 -3.28 8.28
CA LEU A 106 -8.20 -4.65 8.59
C LEU A 106 -9.34 -5.10 7.69
N ASP A 107 -10.26 -4.20 7.35
CA ASP A 107 -11.34 -4.50 6.42
C ASP A 107 -10.79 -4.82 5.02
N VAL A 108 -9.89 -3.99 4.49
CA VAL A 108 -9.23 -4.25 3.19
C VAL A 108 -8.45 -5.56 3.19
N VAL A 109 -7.72 -5.88 4.26
CA VAL A 109 -6.98 -7.14 4.37
C VAL A 109 -7.93 -8.32 4.53
N GLY A 110 -9.00 -8.16 5.32
CA GLY A 110 -10.07 -9.15 5.46
C GLY A 110 -10.73 -9.50 4.13
N ASP A 111 -11.08 -8.48 3.34
CA ASP A 111 -11.67 -8.66 2.00
C ASP A 111 -10.72 -9.39 1.06
N LYS A 112 -9.41 -9.09 1.09
CA LYS A 112 -8.40 -9.83 0.32
C LYS A 112 -8.35 -11.31 0.71
N VAL A 113 -8.40 -11.61 1.99
CA VAL A 113 -8.42 -12.98 2.51
C VAL A 113 -9.69 -13.71 2.05
N LEU A 114 -10.86 -13.08 2.20
CA LEU A 114 -12.13 -13.65 1.78
C LEU A 114 -12.19 -13.88 0.26
N LYS A 115 -11.67 -12.92 -0.53
CA LYS A 115 -11.56 -13.06 -1.98
C LYS A 115 -10.68 -14.26 -2.35
N ALA A 116 -9.49 -14.38 -1.77
CA ALA A 116 -8.58 -15.50 -2.02
C ALA A 116 -9.21 -16.84 -1.62
N LEU A 117 -9.95 -16.88 -0.51
CA LEU A 117 -10.70 -18.08 -0.08
C LEU A 117 -11.77 -18.48 -1.10
N ARG A 118 -12.55 -17.52 -1.62
CA ARG A 118 -13.58 -17.78 -2.66
C ARG A 118 -12.94 -18.35 -3.93
N GLU A 119 -11.86 -17.72 -4.40
CA GLU A 119 -11.14 -18.13 -5.61
C GLU A 119 -10.47 -19.50 -5.46
N SER A 120 -10.16 -19.92 -4.23
CA SER A 120 -9.53 -21.21 -3.90
C SER A 120 -10.55 -22.28 -3.45
N GLY A 121 -11.84 -22.09 -3.71
CA GLY A 121 -12.87 -23.05 -3.31
C GLY A 121 -13.11 -23.16 -1.81
N GLY A 122 -12.86 -22.09 -1.05
CA GLY A 122 -13.09 -22.02 0.38
C GLY A 122 -11.94 -22.51 1.27
N TYR A 123 -10.81 -22.88 0.67
CA TYR A 123 -9.61 -23.32 1.39
C TYR A 123 -8.38 -22.52 0.98
N LEU A 124 -7.64 -22.01 1.93
CA LEU A 124 -6.38 -21.31 1.70
C LEU A 124 -5.28 -21.91 2.58
N PRO A 125 -4.18 -22.45 2.00
CA PRO A 125 -3.08 -23.03 2.77
C PRO A 125 -2.17 -21.93 3.35
N LEU A 126 -2.75 -21.03 4.12
CA LEU A 126 -2.11 -19.98 4.90
C LEU A 126 -2.79 -19.92 6.27
N GLY A 127 -2.01 -19.98 7.33
CA GLY A 127 -2.47 -19.91 8.71
C GLY A 127 -1.54 -19.08 9.59
N ASP A 128 -1.74 -19.17 10.88
CA ASP A 128 -0.95 -18.41 11.87
C ASP A 128 0.55 -18.74 11.84
N LYS A 129 0.89 -19.98 11.50
CA LYS A 129 2.28 -20.45 11.39
C LYS A 129 2.92 -20.22 10.02
N SER A 130 2.17 -19.76 9.01
CA SER A 130 2.71 -19.51 7.68
C SER A 130 3.80 -18.43 7.71
N SER A 131 4.78 -18.57 6.80
CA SER A 131 5.88 -17.62 6.70
C SER A 131 5.40 -16.23 6.23
N ALA A 132 6.12 -15.18 6.62
CA ALA A 132 5.83 -13.83 6.11
C ALA A 132 5.97 -13.76 4.58
N HIS A 133 6.89 -14.54 4.02
CA HIS A 133 7.12 -14.64 2.57
C HIS A 133 5.91 -15.22 1.84
N ASP A 134 5.37 -16.35 2.32
CA ASP A 134 4.21 -17.01 1.69
C ASP A 134 2.96 -16.12 1.73
N ILE A 135 2.71 -15.49 2.88
CA ILE A 135 1.61 -14.54 3.04
C ILE A 135 1.76 -13.36 2.09
N LYS A 136 2.96 -12.79 1.99
CA LYS A 136 3.25 -11.67 1.11
C LYS A 136 3.07 -12.04 -0.36
N THR A 137 3.60 -13.20 -0.77
CA THR A 137 3.53 -13.68 -2.16
C THR A 137 2.10 -13.94 -2.59
N ARG A 138 1.26 -14.53 -1.73
CA ARG A 138 -0.12 -14.91 -2.07
C ARG A 138 -1.13 -13.78 -1.93
N LEU A 139 -0.98 -12.94 -0.90
CA LEU A 139 -1.97 -11.93 -0.53
C LEU A 139 -1.48 -10.49 -0.66
N GLY A 140 -0.16 -10.28 -0.82
CA GLY A 140 0.42 -8.93 -0.89
C GLY A 140 0.33 -8.15 0.43
N VAL A 141 0.19 -8.83 1.57
CA VAL A 141 0.06 -8.21 2.89
C VAL A 141 1.13 -8.69 3.86
N SER A 142 1.38 -7.93 4.93
CA SER A 142 2.31 -8.35 5.97
C SER A 142 1.70 -9.45 6.85
N LYS A 143 2.57 -10.30 7.46
CA LYS A 143 2.12 -11.35 8.38
C LYS A 143 1.33 -10.79 9.57
N SER A 144 1.73 -9.63 10.12
CA SER A 144 1.01 -8.98 11.21
C SER A 144 -0.42 -8.56 10.80
N ALA A 145 -0.56 -7.92 9.62
CA ALA A 145 -1.87 -7.52 9.10
C ALA A 145 -2.75 -8.74 8.78
N PHE A 146 -2.16 -9.79 8.22
CA PHE A 146 -2.86 -11.06 7.97
C PHE A 146 -3.38 -11.68 9.26
N LYS A 147 -2.54 -11.82 10.31
CA LYS A 147 -2.95 -12.38 11.61
C LYS A 147 -4.10 -11.60 12.24
N GLN A 148 -4.05 -10.28 12.22
CA GLN A 148 -5.12 -9.43 12.74
C GLN A 148 -6.43 -9.63 11.95
N ALA A 149 -6.33 -9.68 10.62
CA ALA A 149 -7.50 -9.86 9.75
C ALA A 149 -8.16 -11.23 9.95
N ILE A 150 -7.39 -12.34 9.97
CA ILE A 150 -7.95 -13.68 10.19
C ILE A 150 -8.53 -13.82 11.60
N GLY A 151 -7.93 -13.21 12.61
CA GLY A 151 -8.47 -13.18 13.97
C GLY A 151 -9.85 -12.47 14.02
N ARG A 152 -10.01 -11.38 13.27
CA ARG A 152 -11.30 -10.67 13.15
C ARG A 152 -12.33 -11.50 12.39
N LEU A 153 -11.97 -12.05 11.23
CA LEU A 153 -12.85 -12.92 10.43
C LEU A 153 -13.29 -14.16 11.20
N TYR A 154 -12.41 -14.74 12.02
CA TYR A 154 -12.74 -15.85 12.90
C TYR A 154 -13.77 -15.46 13.98
N LYS A 155 -13.59 -14.29 14.62
CA LYS A 155 -14.57 -13.76 15.59
C LYS A 155 -15.93 -13.48 14.96
N GLN A 156 -15.95 -13.12 13.69
CA GLN A 156 -17.17 -12.93 12.89
C GLN A 156 -17.77 -14.24 12.38
N GLN A 157 -17.16 -15.40 12.70
CA GLN A 157 -17.58 -16.71 12.26
C GLN A 157 -17.60 -16.91 10.74
N LEU A 158 -16.81 -16.13 10.01
CA LEU A 158 -16.69 -16.24 8.54
C LEU A 158 -15.69 -17.30 8.11
N ILE A 159 -14.71 -17.60 8.96
CA ILE A 159 -13.66 -18.59 8.70
C ILE A 159 -13.41 -19.49 9.89
N THR A 160 -12.81 -20.65 9.65
CA THR A 160 -12.17 -21.50 10.66
C THR A 160 -10.66 -21.42 10.53
N LEU A 161 -9.94 -21.53 11.64
CA LEU A 161 -8.48 -21.44 11.71
C LEU A 161 -7.87 -22.80 11.97
N ALA A 162 -6.81 -23.12 11.19
CA ALA A 162 -5.86 -24.18 11.49
C ALA A 162 -4.43 -23.57 11.52
N PRO A 163 -3.41 -24.26 12.06
CA PRO A 163 -2.07 -23.71 12.19
C PRO A 163 -1.44 -23.23 10.87
N ASP A 164 -1.73 -23.91 9.79
CA ASP A 164 -1.16 -23.73 8.45
C ASP A 164 -2.22 -23.47 7.36
N ALA A 165 -3.49 -23.38 7.73
CA ALA A 165 -4.58 -23.17 6.77
C ALA A 165 -5.76 -22.41 7.40
N ILE A 166 -6.55 -21.78 6.54
CA ILE A 166 -7.86 -21.22 6.87
C ILE A 166 -8.92 -21.77 5.92
N ARG A 167 -10.16 -21.88 6.41
CA ARG A 167 -11.30 -22.35 5.62
C ARG A 167 -12.48 -21.42 5.80
N LEU A 168 -13.23 -21.25 4.72
CA LEU A 168 -14.50 -20.53 4.77
C LEU A 168 -15.54 -21.36 5.52
N VAL A 169 -16.33 -20.73 6.38
CA VAL A 169 -17.48 -21.38 7.01
C VAL A 169 -18.59 -21.53 5.97
N PRO A 170 -19.11 -22.76 5.75
CA PRO A 170 -20.20 -22.96 4.81
C PRO A 170 -21.41 -22.08 5.15
N GLY A 171 -21.94 -21.35 4.17
CA GLY A 171 -23.07 -20.44 4.35
C GLY A 171 -22.76 -19.06 4.90
N ALA A 172 -21.52 -18.78 5.31
CA ALA A 172 -21.15 -17.48 5.88
C ALA A 172 -21.18 -16.31 4.87
N LEU A 173 -21.35 -16.57 3.58
CA LEU A 173 -21.32 -15.58 2.49
C LEU A 173 -22.54 -15.68 1.56
N SER A 174 -23.64 -16.27 1.99
CA SER A 174 -24.85 -16.42 1.19
C SER A 174 -25.77 -15.19 1.18
N ASP A 175 -25.38 -14.08 1.81
CA ASP A 175 -26.18 -12.84 1.83
C ASP A 175 -25.36 -11.60 1.44
N THR A 176 -25.00 -11.48 0.15
CA THR A 176 -24.77 -10.17 -0.47
C THR A 176 -24.85 -10.25 -1.99
N SER A 177 -26.01 -10.74 -2.49
CA SER A 177 -26.40 -10.57 -3.88
C SER A 177 -27.91 -10.43 -3.90
N ASP A 178 -28.40 -9.27 -3.47
CA ASP A 178 -29.62 -8.63 -3.96
C ASP A 178 -29.89 -7.35 -3.14
N GLN A 179 -29.49 -6.22 -3.65
CA GLN A 179 -30.24 -4.96 -3.73
C GLN A 179 -29.44 -3.93 -4.46
#